data_5dabb346967c1fc9e995b6c595ce7b64
#
_entry.id   5dabb346967c1fc9e995b6c595ce7b64
#
_cell.length_a   1.000
_cell.length_b   1.000
_cell.length_c   1.000
_cell.angle_alpha   90.00
_cell.angle_beta   90.00
_cell.angle_gamma   90.00
#
_symmetry.space_group_name_H-M   'P 1'
#
loop_
_entity.id
_entity.type
_entity.pdbx_description
1 polymer ?
#
loop_
_entity_poly.entity_id
_entity_poly.type
_entity_poly.pdbx_seq_one_letter_code
_entity_poly.pdbx_strand_id
1 'polypeptide(L)'
;MINLIVVHCSATKADRDFTEQDLEVCHRRRGMNGPGYHFYIRKNGDIKTTRPIEKIGAHARGYNAQSIGICYEGGVSERGRPADTRTVWQKHSLRVLVRALLVDYPGCKVCGHRDLSPDLNGNGEIEPEEWVKQCPCFDVSKEKYLSLIHISEPTRLDVIS
;
A
#
# COMPACT_ATOMS: atom_id res chain seq x y z
N MET A 1 -2.42 -17.60 -10.11
CA MET A 1 -1.46 -17.73 -8.99
C MET A 1 -1.01 -16.35 -8.55
N ILE A 2 -1.05 -16.07 -7.24
CA ILE A 2 -0.59 -14.80 -6.68
C ILE A 2 0.94 -14.77 -6.69
N ASN A 3 1.52 -13.76 -7.30
CA ASN A 3 2.96 -13.58 -7.40
C ASN A 3 3.43 -12.13 -7.07
N LEU A 4 2.49 -11.26 -6.68
CA LEU A 4 2.77 -9.85 -6.49
C LEU A 4 1.97 -9.30 -5.31
N ILE A 5 2.62 -8.48 -4.48
CA ILE A 5 1.97 -7.68 -3.44
C ILE A 5 2.21 -6.22 -3.80
N VAL A 6 1.13 -5.46 -3.97
CA VAL A 6 1.20 -4.05 -4.39
C VAL A 6 0.75 -3.16 -3.25
N VAL A 7 1.60 -2.21 -2.89
CA VAL A 7 1.33 -1.24 -1.83
C VAL A 7 0.83 0.07 -2.45
N HIS A 8 -0.26 0.58 -1.90
CA HIS A 8 -0.92 1.83 -2.31
C HIS A 8 -1.09 2.77 -1.13
N CYS A 9 -1.46 4.01 -1.42
CA CYS A 9 -2.00 4.95 -0.44
C CYS A 9 -3.42 5.37 -0.88
N SER A 10 -4.22 5.82 0.08
CA SER A 10 -5.57 6.31 -0.22
C SER A 10 -5.57 7.66 -0.94
N ALA A 11 -4.43 8.33 -0.99
CA ALA A 11 -4.27 9.68 -1.53
C ALA A 11 -5.16 10.68 -0.80
N THR A 12 -5.19 10.60 0.52
CA THR A 12 -5.95 11.47 1.40
C THR A 12 -5.01 12.25 2.33
N LYS A 13 -5.46 13.41 2.80
CA LYS A 13 -4.62 14.29 3.62
C LYS A 13 -4.30 13.67 4.98
N ALA A 14 -3.08 13.87 5.42
CA ALA A 14 -2.57 13.34 6.69
C ALA A 14 -3.36 13.84 7.92
N ASP A 15 -3.93 15.04 7.86
CA ASP A 15 -4.70 15.64 8.94
C ASP A 15 -6.20 15.29 8.89
N ARG A 16 -6.61 14.41 7.99
CA ARG A 16 -7.98 13.92 7.87
C ARG A 16 -8.06 12.44 8.16
N ASP A 17 -9.16 12.04 8.79
CA ASP A 17 -9.51 10.63 8.87
C ASP A 17 -10.20 10.20 7.58
N PHE A 18 -9.76 9.07 7.07
CA PHE A 18 -10.39 8.43 5.92
C PHE A 18 -10.58 6.96 6.27
N THR A 19 -11.79 6.64 6.73
CA THR A 19 -12.11 5.31 7.26
C THR A 19 -12.26 4.28 6.12
N GLU A 20 -12.29 2.98 6.47
CA GLU A 20 -12.61 1.93 5.51
C GLU A 20 -14.01 2.10 4.93
N GLN A 21 -14.94 2.71 5.69
CA GLN A 21 -16.27 3.04 5.18
C GLN A 21 -16.21 4.19 4.16
N ASP A 22 -15.38 5.19 4.42
CA ASP A 22 -15.14 6.29 3.46
C ASP A 22 -14.54 5.75 2.17
N LEU A 23 -13.59 4.83 2.29
CA LEU A 23 -12.98 4.15 1.15
C LEU A 23 -14.02 3.40 0.33
N GLU A 24 -14.89 2.66 1.00
CA GLU A 24 -15.96 1.91 0.34
C GLU A 24 -16.91 2.83 -0.43
N VAL A 25 -17.36 3.91 0.21
CA VAL A 25 -18.23 4.90 -0.44
C VAL A 25 -17.55 5.50 -1.67
N CYS A 26 -16.27 5.86 -1.55
CA CYS A 26 -15.50 6.41 -2.64
C CYS A 26 -15.41 5.46 -3.83
N HIS A 27 -15.12 4.19 -3.59
CA HIS A 27 -14.99 3.19 -4.64
C HIS A 27 -16.35 2.85 -5.27
N ARG A 28 -17.42 2.78 -4.48
CA ARG A 28 -18.77 2.54 -5.01
C ARG A 28 -19.23 3.68 -5.91
N ARG A 29 -18.87 4.92 -5.60
CA ARG A 29 -19.15 6.08 -6.46
C ARG A 29 -18.42 6.02 -7.81
N ARG A 30 -17.33 5.26 -7.89
CA ARG A 30 -16.61 5.00 -9.15
C ARG A 30 -17.19 3.81 -9.92
N GLY A 31 -18.30 3.23 -9.47
CA GLY A 31 -18.92 2.08 -10.09
C GLY A 31 -18.37 0.73 -9.65
N MET A 32 -17.55 0.70 -8.61
CA MET A 32 -17.00 -0.55 -8.07
C MET A 32 -17.97 -1.18 -7.07
N ASN A 33 -17.84 -2.49 -6.86
CA ASN A 33 -18.68 -3.25 -5.91
C ASN A 33 -18.18 -3.20 -4.47
N GLY A 34 -17.28 -2.30 -4.15
CA GLY A 34 -16.66 -2.13 -2.85
C GLY A 34 -15.19 -1.75 -3.00
N PRO A 35 -14.41 -1.78 -1.89
CA PRO A 35 -13.00 -1.44 -1.96
C PRO A 35 -12.23 -2.36 -2.91
N GLY A 36 -11.32 -1.79 -3.69
CA GLY A 36 -10.48 -2.54 -4.62
C GLY A 36 -9.27 -3.20 -3.97
N TYR A 37 -8.91 -2.75 -2.77
CA TYR A 37 -7.79 -3.29 -2.00
C TYR A 37 -8.25 -4.44 -1.11
N HIS A 38 -7.38 -5.41 -0.89
CA HIS A 38 -7.67 -6.52 0.04
C HIS A 38 -7.51 -6.08 1.49
N PHE A 39 -6.54 -5.19 1.77
CA PHE A 39 -6.26 -4.70 3.11
C PHE A 39 -6.15 -3.17 3.11
N TYR A 40 -6.58 -2.58 4.22
CA TYR A 40 -6.49 -1.14 4.45
C TYR A 40 -5.90 -0.89 5.84
N ILE A 41 -4.84 -0.09 5.92
CA ILE A 41 -4.12 0.19 7.17
C ILE A 41 -4.44 1.62 7.60
N ARG A 42 -5.14 1.75 8.72
CA ARG A 42 -5.49 3.04 9.31
C ARG A 42 -4.25 3.71 9.92
N LYS A 43 -4.33 5.01 10.16
CA LYS A 43 -3.22 5.79 10.74
C LYS A 43 -2.71 5.25 12.07
N ASN A 44 -3.60 4.68 12.89
CA ASN A 44 -3.24 4.06 14.17
C ASN A 44 -2.60 2.67 14.03
N GLY A 45 -2.45 2.18 12.81
CA GLY A 45 -1.89 0.88 12.53
C GLY A 45 -2.91 -0.25 12.42
N ASP A 46 -4.21 0.00 12.65
CA ASP A 46 -5.23 -1.03 12.49
C ASP A 46 -5.25 -1.55 11.07
N ILE A 47 -5.21 -2.87 10.92
CA ILE A 47 -5.30 -3.55 9.63
C ILE A 47 -6.75 -3.99 9.43
N LYS A 48 -7.38 -3.47 8.38
CA LYS A 48 -8.76 -3.83 8.03
C LYS A 48 -8.75 -4.70 6.78
N THR A 49 -9.49 -5.80 6.82
CA THR A 49 -9.75 -6.60 5.62
C THR A 49 -10.92 -5.97 4.89
N THR A 50 -10.67 -5.44 3.70
CA THR A 50 -11.68 -4.69 2.94
C THR A 50 -12.19 -5.45 1.72
N ARG A 51 -11.51 -6.51 1.33
CA ARG A 51 -11.92 -7.39 0.24
C ARG A 51 -11.40 -8.79 0.55
N PRO A 52 -12.22 -9.85 0.37
CA PRO A 52 -11.73 -11.22 0.56
C PRO A 52 -10.51 -11.50 -0.31
N ILE A 53 -9.51 -12.15 0.25
CA ILE A 53 -8.24 -12.38 -0.46
C ILE A 53 -8.42 -13.32 -1.67
N GLU A 54 -9.47 -14.16 -1.64
CA GLU A 54 -9.82 -15.05 -2.74
C GLU A 54 -10.39 -14.31 -3.95
N LYS A 55 -10.88 -13.08 -3.75
CA LYS A 55 -11.43 -12.28 -4.83
C LYS A 55 -10.32 -11.45 -5.50
N ILE A 56 -10.38 -11.41 -6.82
CA ILE A 56 -9.49 -10.56 -7.60
C ILE A 56 -9.73 -9.11 -7.21
N GLY A 57 -8.68 -8.38 -6.92
CA GLY A 57 -8.73 -6.98 -6.56
C GLY A 57 -9.06 -6.06 -7.73
N ALA A 58 -9.22 -4.79 -7.45
CA ALA A 58 -9.40 -3.73 -8.44
C ALA A 58 -8.56 -2.52 -8.02
N HIS A 59 -7.23 -2.70 -8.04
CA HIS A 59 -6.28 -1.72 -7.50
C HIS A 59 -5.08 -1.43 -8.41
N ALA A 60 -4.77 -2.33 -9.34
CA ALA A 60 -3.62 -2.18 -10.24
C ALA A 60 -3.97 -2.79 -11.59
N ARG A 61 -4.41 -1.93 -12.53
CA ARG A 61 -4.87 -2.36 -13.85
C ARG A 61 -3.80 -3.19 -14.56
N GLY A 62 -4.19 -4.36 -15.05
CA GLY A 62 -3.30 -5.31 -15.71
C GLY A 62 -2.60 -6.27 -14.75
N TYR A 63 -2.69 -6.05 -13.43
CA TYR A 63 -2.02 -6.87 -12.42
C TYR A 63 -2.98 -7.44 -11.38
N ASN A 64 -4.27 -7.11 -11.44
CA ASN A 64 -5.23 -7.48 -10.42
C ASN A 64 -5.34 -8.99 -10.20
N ALA A 65 -5.30 -9.76 -11.27
CA ALA A 65 -5.53 -11.22 -11.21
C ALA A 65 -4.41 -11.98 -10.47
N GLN A 66 -3.19 -11.43 -10.43
CA GLN A 66 -2.04 -12.10 -9.80
C GLN A 66 -1.51 -11.37 -8.57
N SER A 67 -2.24 -10.38 -8.04
CA SER A 67 -1.73 -9.53 -6.96
C SER A 67 -2.66 -9.41 -5.77
N ILE A 68 -2.05 -9.08 -4.63
CA ILE A 68 -2.74 -8.65 -3.42
C ILE A 68 -2.50 -7.17 -3.26
N GLY A 69 -3.55 -6.39 -3.05
CA GLY A 69 -3.47 -4.95 -2.85
C GLY A 69 -3.55 -4.58 -1.38
N ILE A 70 -2.59 -3.78 -0.92
CA ILE A 70 -2.57 -3.20 0.43
C ILE A 70 -2.57 -1.67 0.27
N CYS A 71 -3.47 -0.99 0.96
CA CYS A 71 -3.54 0.47 0.94
C CYS A 71 -3.36 1.01 2.35
N TYR A 72 -2.53 2.05 2.52
CA TYR A 72 -2.48 2.76 3.80
C TYR A 72 -3.24 4.08 3.70
N GLU A 73 -3.85 4.48 4.81
CA GLU A 73 -4.56 5.75 4.94
C GLU A 73 -3.57 6.91 4.92
N GLY A 74 -3.64 7.78 3.90
CA GLY A 74 -2.76 8.92 3.77
C GLY A 74 -2.18 9.09 2.37
N GLY A 75 -0.95 9.55 2.28
CA GLY A 75 -0.24 9.76 1.02
C GLY A 75 -0.28 11.19 0.51
N VAL A 76 -0.97 12.10 1.22
CA VAL A 76 -1.04 13.52 0.88
C VAL A 76 -0.74 14.33 2.14
N SER A 77 0.18 15.29 2.02
CA SER A 77 0.52 16.18 3.12
C SER A 77 -0.64 17.13 3.45
N GLU A 78 -0.56 17.80 4.59
CA GLU A 78 -1.55 18.82 4.98
C GLU A 78 -1.69 19.92 3.94
N ARG A 79 -0.63 20.18 3.17
CA ARG A 79 -0.61 21.16 2.08
C ARG A 79 -1.17 20.64 0.76
N GLY A 80 -1.65 19.40 0.72
CA GLY A 80 -2.24 18.80 -0.47
C GLY A 80 -1.25 18.24 -1.48
N ARG A 81 0.00 17.97 -1.09
CA ARG A 81 1.03 17.42 -1.97
C ARG A 81 1.26 15.93 -1.68
N PRO A 82 1.55 15.12 -2.70
CA PRO A 82 1.96 13.72 -2.47
C PRO A 82 3.16 13.67 -1.50
N ALA A 83 3.05 12.81 -0.49
CA ALA A 83 4.09 12.66 0.52
C ALA A 83 3.96 11.31 1.22
N ASP A 84 5.06 10.82 1.77
CA ASP A 84 5.05 9.67 2.67
C ASP A 84 4.54 10.13 4.03
N THR A 85 3.24 9.92 4.28
CA THR A 85 2.58 10.33 5.52
C THR A 85 2.41 9.15 6.49
N ARG A 86 3.04 8.02 6.20
CA ARG A 86 2.89 6.83 7.06
C ARG A 86 3.31 7.16 8.49
N THR A 87 2.43 6.84 9.44
CA THR A 87 2.78 6.88 10.87
C THR A 87 3.72 5.71 11.19
N VAL A 88 4.39 5.79 12.34
CA VAL A 88 5.23 4.69 12.82
C VAL A 88 4.40 3.40 12.99
N TRP A 89 3.13 3.53 13.39
CA TRP A 89 2.20 2.41 13.54
C TRP A 89 1.84 1.79 12.19
N GLN A 90 1.66 2.61 11.15
CA GLN A 90 1.42 2.11 9.79
C GLN A 90 2.64 1.40 9.22
N LYS A 91 3.83 1.93 9.45
CA LYS A 91 5.07 1.28 9.00
C LYS A 91 5.23 -0.09 9.66
N HIS A 92 4.94 -0.19 10.94
CA HIS A 92 4.99 -1.46 11.67
C HIS A 92 3.95 -2.45 11.12
N SER A 93 2.69 -2.03 11.01
CA SER A 93 1.60 -2.89 10.53
C SER A 93 1.83 -3.34 9.09
N LEU A 94 2.32 -2.46 8.24
CA LEU A 94 2.64 -2.81 6.85
C LEU A 94 3.72 -3.89 6.79
N ARG A 95 4.76 -3.77 7.61
CA ARG A 95 5.82 -4.78 7.69
C ARG A 95 5.29 -6.13 8.17
N VAL A 96 4.50 -6.13 9.23
CA VAL A 96 3.89 -7.35 9.78
C VAL A 96 3.00 -8.02 8.75
N LEU A 97 2.12 -7.25 8.10
CA LEU A 97 1.19 -7.77 7.10
C LEU A 97 1.93 -8.35 5.88
N VAL A 98 2.88 -7.61 5.33
CA VAL A 98 3.65 -8.07 4.16
C VAL A 98 4.40 -9.36 4.49
N ARG A 99 5.04 -9.43 5.66
CA ARG A 99 5.76 -10.64 6.06
C ARG A 99 4.82 -11.83 6.23
N ALA A 100 3.65 -11.62 6.83
CA ALA A 100 2.64 -12.68 6.95
C ALA A 100 2.19 -13.19 5.56
N LEU A 101 1.93 -12.27 4.63
CA LEU A 101 1.54 -12.62 3.27
C LEU A 101 2.65 -13.36 2.53
N LEU A 102 3.91 -13.02 2.75
CA LEU A 102 5.04 -13.71 2.14
C LEU A 102 5.22 -15.14 2.67
N VAL A 103 4.74 -15.43 3.88
CA VAL A 103 4.66 -16.81 4.39
C VAL A 103 3.61 -17.61 3.62
N ASP A 104 2.43 -17.02 3.41
CA ASP A 104 1.31 -17.69 2.72
C ASP A 104 1.53 -17.74 1.20
N TYR A 105 2.22 -16.76 0.63
CA TYR A 105 2.49 -16.63 -0.80
C TYR A 105 3.99 -16.48 -1.04
N PRO A 106 4.78 -17.55 -0.83
CA PRO A 106 6.24 -17.48 -0.97
C PRO A 106 6.63 -17.16 -2.42
N GLY A 107 7.67 -16.36 -2.57
CA GLY A 107 8.16 -15.95 -3.90
C GLY A 107 7.46 -14.73 -4.48
N CYS A 108 6.47 -14.15 -3.80
CA CYS A 108 5.88 -12.90 -4.25
C CYS A 108 6.90 -11.76 -4.23
N LYS A 109 6.83 -10.93 -5.27
CA LYS A 109 7.51 -9.63 -5.27
C LYS A 109 6.63 -8.62 -4.53
N VAL A 110 7.26 -7.68 -3.84
CA VAL A 110 6.59 -6.58 -3.16
C VAL A 110 6.99 -5.28 -3.84
N CYS A 111 6.01 -4.52 -4.32
CA CYS A 111 6.27 -3.27 -5.02
C CYS A 111 5.22 -2.22 -4.65
N GLY A 112 5.51 -0.96 -5.00
CA GLY A 112 4.54 0.11 -4.95
C GLY A 112 3.75 0.19 -6.25
N HIS A 113 2.58 0.83 -6.20
CA HIS A 113 1.77 1.03 -7.41
C HIS A 113 2.57 1.74 -8.52
N ARG A 114 3.36 2.75 -8.17
CA ARG A 114 4.20 3.50 -9.13
C ARG A 114 5.24 2.64 -9.84
N ASP A 115 5.67 1.55 -9.20
CA ASP A 115 6.67 0.64 -9.77
C ASP A 115 6.10 -0.19 -10.94
N LEU A 116 4.77 -0.20 -11.09
CA LEU A 116 4.08 -0.87 -12.20
C LEU A 116 3.84 0.08 -13.38
N SER A 117 4.42 1.27 -13.36
CA SER A 117 4.41 2.19 -14.49
C SER A 117 5.19 1.63 -15.67
N PRO A 118 4.87 2.03 -16.91
CA PRO A 118 5.58 1.52 -18.08
C PRO A 118 7.03 2.03 -18.15
N ASP A 119 7.94 1.17 -18.57
CA ASP A 119 9.34 1.50 -18.85
C ASP A 119 9.40 2.18 -20.22
N LEU A 120 9.32 3.50 -20.22
CA LEU A 120 9.20 4.29 -21.46
C LEU A 120 10.52 4.39 -22.23
N ASN A 121 11.66 4.34 -21.53
CA ASN A 121 12.97 4.43 -22.17
C ASN A 121 13.62 3.08 -22.46
N GLY A 122 13.00 1.99 -21.98
CA GLY A 122 13.46 0.62 -22.27
C GLY A 122 14.72 0.19 -21.54
N ASN A 123 15.11 0.91 -20.44
CA ASN A 123 16.34 0.57 -19.71
C ASN A 123 16.19 -0.54 -18.67
N GLY A 124 14.97 -1.08 -18.50
CA GLY A 124 14.67 -2.13 -17.54
C GLY A 124 14.37 -1.64 -16.12
N GLU A 125 14.42 -0.34 -15.88
CA GLU A 125 14.12 0.28 -14.58
C GLU A 125 13.00 1.29 -14.73
N ILE A 126 12.20 1.45 -13.67
CA ILE A 126 11.12 2.45 -13.62
C ILE A 126 11.61 3.65 -12.83
N GLU A 127 11.81 4.74 -13.52
CA GLU A 127 12.34 5.98 -12.97
C GLU A 127 11.21 6.97 -12.63
N PRO A 128 11.43 7.96 -11.75
CA PRO A 128 10.39 8.91 -11.36
C PRO A 128 9.69 9.62 -12.53
N GLU A 129 10.41 9.88 -13.61
CA GLU A 129 9.86 10.51 -14.81
C GLU A 129 8.83 9.63 -15.52
N GLU A 130 8.87 8.33 -15.26
CA GLU A 130 7.99 7.34 -15.87
C GLU A 130 6.75 7.04 -15.02
N TRP A 131 6.69 7.52 -13.78
CA TRP A 131 5.59 7.22 -12.89
C TRP A 131 4.28 7.81 -13.39
N VAL A 132 3.29 6.94 -13.59
CA VAL A 132 1.91 7.35 -13.91
C VAL A 132 1.27 8.00 -12.67
N LYS A 133 1.63 7.52 -11.47
CA LYS A 133 1.13 8.02 -10.18
C LYS A 133 2.25 8.05 -9.16
N GLN A 134 2.12 8.88 -8.14
CA GLN A 134 3.05 8.93 -7.01
C GLN A 134 2.83 7.79 -6.00
N CYS A 135 1.63 7.24 -5.95
CA CYS A 135 1.22 6.17 -5.03
C CYS A 135 2.24 5.02 -5.03
N PRO A 136 2.74 4.56 -3.89
CA PRO A 136 2.32 4.85 -2.52
C PRO A 136 3.04 6.02 -1.84
N CYS A 137 3.78 6.83 -2.56
CA CYS A 137 4.52 8.00 -2.08
C CYS A 137 5.75 7.68 -1.23
N PHE A 138 6.24 6.47 -1.29
CA PHE A 138 7.52 6.05 -0.72
C PHE A 138 8.12 4.92 -1.58
N ASP A 139 9.41 4.70 -1.42
CA ASP A 139 10.11 3.65 -2.18
C ASP A 139 9.99 2.31 -1.46
N VAL A 140 9.09 1.46 -1.96
CA VAL A 140 8.83 0.12 -1.39
C VAL A 140 10.08 -0.76 -1.45
N SER A 141 10.93 -0.61 -2.48
CA SER A 141 12.13 -1.41 -2.64
C SER A 141 13.16 -1.19 -1.53
N LYS A 142 13.10 -0.04 -0.85
CA LYS A 142 13.98 0.28 0.28
C LYS A 142 13.49 -0.30 1.61
N GLU A 143 12.27 -0.81 1.65
CA GLU A 143 11.72 -1.45 2.83
C GLU A 143 12.23 -2.89 2.93
N LYS A 144 12.71 -3.27 4.11
CA LYS A 144 13.33 -4.58 4.32
C LYS A 144 12.32 -5.62 4.80
N TYR A 145 11.30 -5.88 4.00
CA TYR A 145 10.23 -6.82 4.39
C TYR A 145 10.74 -8.26 4.57
N LEU A 146 11.78 -8.65 3.84
CA LEU A 146 12.39 -9.97 3.93
C LEU A 146 13.53 -10.03 4.94
N SER A 147 13.83 -8.93 5.63
CA SER A 147 14.93 -8.89 6.61
C SER A 147 14.63 -9.82 7.79
N LEU A 148 15.68 -10.52 8.27
CA LEU A 148 15.61 -11.32 9.48
C LEU A 148 15.67 -10.48 10.76
N ILE A 149 15.73 -9.16 10.65
CA ILE A 149 15.71 -8.26 11.79
C ILE A 149 14.38 -8.44 12.52
N HIS A 150 14.46 -8.58 13.85
CA HIS A 150 13.29 -8.76 14.69
C HIS A 150 12.31 -7.58 14.54
N ILE A 151 11.03 -7.90 14.33
CA ILE A 151 9.96 -6.90 14.30
C ILE A 151 9.47 -6.72 15.73
N SER A 152 9.63 -5.51 16.26
CA SER A 152 9.08 -5.12 17.54
C SER A 152 7.99 -4.07 17.33
N GLU A 153 7.06 -3.97 18.29
CA GLU A 153 6.08 -2.90 18.28
C GLU A 153 6.76 -1.53 18.43
N PRO A 154 6.22 -0.47 17.80
CA PRO A 154 6.73 0.87 17.98
C PRO A 154 6.73 1.27 19.46
N THR A 155 7.82 1.87 19.90
CA THR A 155 7.93 2.40 21.26
C THR A 155 7.30 3.78 21.34
N ARG A 156 7.14 4.28 22.59
CA ARG A 156 6.68 5.64 22.81
C ARG A 156 7.61 6.68 22.20
N LEU A 157 8.92 6.43 22.16
CA LEU A 157 9.90 7.31 21.54
C LEU A 157 9.74 7.36 20.03
N ASP A 158 9.43 6.22 19.39
CA ASP A 158 9.19 6.15 17.96
C ASP A 158 7.95 6.99 17.56
N VAL A 159 6.94 6.97 18.42
CA VAL A 159 5.69 7.74 18.18
C VAL A 159 5.92 9.24 18.29
N ILE A 160 6.82 9.68 19.18
CA ILE A 160 7.12 11.10 19.41
C ILE A 160 8.04 11.68 18.32
N SER A 161 8.93 10.87 17.79
CA SER A 161 9.84 11.27 16.73
C SER A 161 9.15 11.27 15.36
#